data_790240c4852971ae82d4d314911cfb0b
#
_entry.id   790240c4852971ae82d4d314911cfb0b
#
_cell.length_a   1.000
_cell.length_b   1.000
_cell.length_c   1.000
_cell.angle_alpha   90.00
_cell.angle_beta   90.00
_cell.angle_gamma   90.00
#
_symmetry.space_group_name_H-M   'P 1'
#
loop_
_entity.id
_entity.type
_entity.pdbx_description
1 polymer ?
#
loop_
_entity_poly.entity_id
_entity_poly.type
_entity_poly.pdbx_seq_one_letter_code
_entity_poly.pdbx_strand_id
1 'polypeptide(L)' 'MSMPFEPEEIDDLDESLLETMDQEELVDFRDQLQETLDQMMTWEPDPDRNEDAYYEWQDRINVLQDLIDVIDMRME' A
#
# COMPACT_ATOMS: atom_id res chain seq x y z
N MET A 1 16.97 -2.30 3.72
CA MET A 1 16.10 -3.17 2.95
C MET A 1 15.21 -2.33 2.05
N SER A 2 15.03 -2.77 0.82
CA SER A 2 14.15 -2.08 -0.10
C SER A 2 12.70 -2.53 0.12
N MET A 3 11.77 -1.59 -0.05
CA MET A 3 10.34 -1.90 0.01
C MET A 3 9.93 -2.67 -1.24
N PRO A 4 8.92 -3.57 -1.15
CA PRO A 4 8.40 -4.27 -2.32
C PRO A 4 7.90 -3.33 -3.41
N PHE A 5 7.38 -2.17 -3.01
CA PHE A 5 6.93 -1.13 -3.92
C PHE A 5 7.64 0.17 -3.62
N GLU A 6 8.03 0.89 -4.67
CA GLU A 6 8.52 2.25 -4.51
C GLU A 6 7.34 3.19 -4.35
N PRO A 7 7.55 4.39 -3.75
CA PRO A 7 6.44 5.33 -3.56
C PRO A 7 5.69 5.68 -4.83
N GLU A 8 6.39 5.79 -5.95
CA GLU A 8 5.77 6.09 -7.25
C GLU A 8 4.86 4.96 -7.72
N GLU A 9 5.24 3.72 -7.44
CA GLU A 9 4.44 2.55 -7.81
C GLU A 9 3.15 2.49 -7.01
N ILE A 10 3.19 2.90 -5.75
CA ILE A 10 2.01 2.92 -4.88
C ILE A 10 0.95 3.87 -5.45
N ASP A 11 1.36 5.02 -5.99
CA ASP A 11 0.44 5.98 -6.56
C ASP A 11 -0.29 5.44 -7.80
N ASP A 12 0.31 4.47 -8.50
CA ASP A 12 -0.28 3.84 -9.68
C ASP A 12 -1.17 2.64 -9.36
N LEU A 13 -1.19 2.19 -8.11
CA LEU A 13 -2.01 1.04 -7.72
C LEU A 13 -3.48 1.41 -7.61
N ASP A 14 -4.35 0.55 -8.14
CA ASP A 14 -5.80 0.73 -7.97
C ASP A 14 -6.50 -0.62 -7.97
N GLU A 15 -7.81 -0.59 -7.70
CA GLU A 15 -8.61 -1.82 -7.59
C GLU A 15 -8.70 -2.61 -8.89
N SER A 16 -8.53 -1.96 -10.03
CA SER A 16 -8.64 -2.65 -11.32
C SER A 16 -7.55 -3.70 -11.51
N LEU A 17 -6.40 -3.53 -10.86
CA LEU A 17 -5.34 -4.53 -10.89
C LEU A 17 -5.80 -5.86 -10.28
N LEU A 18 -6.67 -5.80 -9.29
CA LEU A 18 -7.15 -6.99 -8.58
C LEU A 18 -8.07 -7.85 -9.42
N GLU A 19 -8.76 -7.24 -10.38
CA GLU A 19 -9.72 -7.95 -11.23
C GLU A 19 -9.05 -8.97 -12.14
N THR A 20 -7.78 -8.77 -12.47
CA THR A 20 -7.02 -9.66 -13.33
C THR A 20 -6.21 -10.71 -12.57
N MET A 21 -6.25 -10.65 -11.24
CA MET A 21 -5.48 -11.54 -10.39
C MET A 21 -6.31 -12.74 -9.92
N ASP A 22 -5.69 -13.92 -9.90
CA ASP A 22 -6.31 -15.09 -9.27
C ASP A 22 -6.05 -15.08 -7.76
N GLN A 23 -6.55 -16.09 -7.06
CA GLN A 23 -6.46 -16.13 -5.61
C GLN A 23 -5.02 -16.16 -5.10
N GLU A 24 -4.16 -16.92 -5.75
CA GLU A 24 -2.74 -17.00 -5.37
C GLU A 24 -2.04 -15.65 -5.55
N GLU A 25 -2.31 -15.00 -6.67
CA GLU A 25 -1.73 -13.69 -6.94
C GLU A 25 -2.23 -12.65 -5.92
N LEU A 26 -3.50 -12.73 -5.53
CA LEU A 26 -4.06 -11.83 -4.53
C LEU A 26 -3.38 -12.00 -3.17
N VAL A 27 -3.12 -13.25 -2.77
CA VAL A 27 -2.42 -13.51 -1.51
C VAL A 27 -1.02 -12.92 -1.53
N ASP A 28 -0.27 -13.15 -2.60
CA ASP A 28 1.09 -12.63 -2.74
C ASP A 28 1.09 -11.09 -2.76
N PHE A 29 0.16 -10.51 -3.49
CA PHE A 29 0.04 -9.07 -3.59
C PHE A 29 -0.31 -8.44 -2.24
N ARG A 30 -1.23 -9.07 -1.52
CA ARG A 30 -1.61 -8.62 -0.17
C ARG A 30 -0.41 -8.65 0.78
N ASP A 31 0.40 -9.70 0.72
CA ASP A 31 1.60 -9.80 1.56
C ASP A 31 2.57 -8.68 1.24
N GLN A 32 2.76 -8.36 -0.03
CA GLN A 32 3.63 -7.26 -0.43
C GLN A 32 3.09 -5.91 0.02
N LEU A 33 1.78 -5.70 -0.08
CA LEU A 33 1.14 -4.48 0.39
C LEU A 33 1.28 -4.34 1.89
N GLN A 34 1.08 -5.42 2.63
CA GLN A 34 1.20 -5.40 4.08
C GLN A 34 2.63 -5.10 4.52
N GLU A 35 3.62 -5.71 3.86
CA GLU A 35 5.02 -5.44 4.17
C GLU A 35 5.38 -4.00 3.90
N THR A 36 4.93 -3.45 2.77
CA THR A 36 5.15 -2.06 2.43
C THR A 36 4.51 -1.13 3.46
N LEU A 37 3.28 -1.43 3.85
CA LEU A 37 2.56 -0.66 4.87
C LEU A 37 3.32 -0.66 6.20
N ASP A 38 3.78 -1.83 6.64
CA ASP A 38 4.53 -1.95 7.89
C ASP A 38 5.81 -1.11 7.85
N GLN A 39 6.54 -1.14 6.74
CA GLN A 39 7.74 -0.34 6.59
C GLN A 39 7.45 1.16 6.60
N MET A 40 6.39 1.57 5.92
CA MET A 40 6.01 2.98 5.90
C MET A 40 5.57 3.47 7.27
N MET A 41 4.94 2.63 8.08
CA MET A 41 4.52 3.01 9.42
C MET A 41 5.68 3.06 10.41
N THR A 42 6.82 2.46 10.07
CA THR A 42 7.99 2.48 10.92
C THR A 42 8.65 3.87 10.97
N TRP A 43 8.55 4.65 9.89
CA TRP A 43 9.16 5.98 9.85
C TRP A 43 8.16 6.99 9.26
N GLU A 44 7.31 7.47 10.13
CA GLU A 44 6.34 8.49 9.80
C GLU A 44 7.04 9.85 9.64
N PRO A 45 6.77 10.59 8.55
CA PRO A 45 7.32 11.93 8.40
C PRO A 45 6.78 12.87 9.46
N ASP A 46 7.58 13.86 9.83
CA ASP A 46 7.17 14.86 10.82
C ASP A 46 6.38 15.97 10.12
N PRO A 47 5.07 16.12 10.40
CA PRO A 47 4.26 17.16 9.76
C PRO A 47 4.72 18.58 10.09
N ASP A 48 5.38 18.77 11.21
CA ASP A 48 5.90 20.09 11.58
C ASP A 48 7.10 20.49 10.74
N ARG A 49 7.86 19.52 10.25
CA ARG A 49 9.06 19.77 9.44
C ARG A 49 8.76 19.77 7.95
N ASN A 50 7.92 18.84 7.51
CA ASN A 50 7.60 18.70 6.11
C ASN A 50 6.16 18.20 5.97
N GLU A 51 5.25 19.15 5.91
CA GLU A 51 3.82 18.89 5.82
C GLU A 51 3.48 18.15 4.52
N ASP A 52 4.08 18.53 3.40
CA ASP A 52 3.82 17.90 2.12
C ASP A 52 4.21 16.43 2.13
N ALA A 53 5.37 16.09 2.69
CA ALA A 53 5.80 14.70 2.79
C ALA A 53 4.85 13.89 3.68
N TYR A 54 4.34 14.50 4.74
CA TYR A 54 3.40 13.84 5.64
C TYR A 54 2.09 13.51 4.91
N TYR A 55 1.55 14.44 4.14
CA TYR A 55 0.31 14.21 3.39
C TYR A 55 0.50 13.14 2.31
N GLU A 56 1.62 13.17 1.60
CA GLU A 56 1.91 12.13 0.61
C GLU A 56 2.03 10.75 1.26
N TRP A 57 2.70 10.68 2.40
CA TRP A 57 2.83 9.44 3.16
C TRP A 57 1.46 8.92 3.58
N GLN A 58 0.61 9.81 4.08
CA GLN A 58 -0.73 9.43 4.53
C GLN A 58 -1.59 8.94 3.36
N ASP A 59 -1.52 9.60 2.22
CA ASP A 59 -2.25 9.16 1.03
C ASP A 59 -1.83 7.74 0.61
N ARG A 60 -0.54 7.46 0.63
CA ARG A 60 -0.03 6.14 0.27
C ARG A 60 -0.47 5.08 1.27
N ILE A 61 -0.45 5.41 2.55
CA ILE A 61 -0.95 4.51 3.59
C ILE A 61 -2.43 4.17 3.32
N ASN A 62 -3.22 5.16 3.00
CA ASN A 62 -4.65 4.96 2.71
C ASN A 62 -4.85 4.06 1.48
N VAL A 63 -4.08 4.24 0.43
CA VAL A 63 -4.14 3.39 -0.77
C VAL A 63 -3.83 1.94 -0.41
N LEU A 64 -2.77 1.71 0.36
CA LEU A 64 -2.38 0.36 0.74
C LEU A 64 -3.44 -0.31 1.61
N GLN A 65 -3.98 0.39 2.59
CA GLN A 65 -5.02 -0.15 3.45
C GLN A 65 -6.30 -0.47 2.67
N ASP A 66 -6.69 0.40 1.76
CA ASP A 66 -7.87 0.22 0.95
C ASP A 66 -7.75 -1.03 0.08
N LEU A 67 -6.61 -1.20 -0.58
CA LEU A 67 -6.36 -2.38 -1.41
C LEU A 67 -6.36 -3.66 -0.58
N ILE A 68 -5.74 -3.64 0.60
CA ILE A 68 -5.73 -4.79 1.49
C ILE A 68 -7.15 -5.17 1.90
N ASP A 69 -7.97 -4.18 2.23
CA ASP A 69 -9.36 -4.42 2.60
C ASP A 69 -10.15 -5.04 1.46
N VAL A 70 -9.96 -4.54 0.23
CA VAL A 70 -10.64 -5.08 -0.95
C VAL A 70 -10.23 -6.52 -1.20
N ILE A 71 -8.93 -6.82 -1.05
CA ILE A 71 -8.45 -8.19 -1.23
C ILE A 71 -9.06 -9.12 -0.18
N ASP A 72 -9.11 -8.69 1.07
CA ASP A 72 -9.73 -9.48 2.13
C ASP A 72 -11.19 -9.79 1.83
N MET A 73 -11.92 -8.83 1.28
CA MET A 73 -13.31 -9.04 0.91
C MET A 73 -13.46 -10.05 -0.22
N ARG A 74 -12.55 -10.03 -1.19
CA ARG A 74 -12.57 -10.97 -2.31
C ARG A 74 -12.19 -12.39 -1.90
N MET A 75 -11.43 -12.52 -0.82
CA MET A 75 -10.94 -13.83 -0.35
C MET A 75 -11.89 -14.52 0.60
N GLU A 76 -12.94 -13.89 1.04
CA GLU A 76 -13.96 -14.49 1.91
C GLU A 76 -14.88 -15.45 1.17
#